data_a2b71adb582d7fc11885be23c5a51e47
#
_entry.id   a2b71adb582d7fc11885be23c5a51e47
#
_cell.length_a   1.000
_cell.length_b   1.000
_cell.length_c   1.000
_cell.angle_alpha   90.00
_cell.angle_beta   90.00
_cell.angle_gamma   90.00
#
_symmetry.space_group_name_H-M   'P 1'
#
loop_
_entity.id
_entity.type
_entity.pdbx_description
1 polymer ?
#
loop_
_entity_poly.entity_id
_entity_poly.type
_entity_poly.pdbx_seq_one_letter_code
_entity_poly.pdbx_strand_id
1 'polypeptide(L)'
;KANLDRAISYAPDYYLVHAARAYFYQQQGDVIQAEQAYLTAIKLDKKQGDVFNNFGTFLCLQGKYSAAYEQFHKALKAPNYYRQTDTYENLALCALSAKDLTVYQENLLILEKMESERAKKLALRAK
;
A
#
# COMPACT_ATOMS: atom_id res chain seq x y z
N LYS A 1 7.15 6.84 20.06
CA LYS A 1 6.63 8.15 19.68
C LYS A 1 7.66 9.29 19.79
N ALA A 2 8.45 9.30 20.84
CA ALA A 2 9.47 10.34 21.02
C ALA A 2 10.45 10.39 19.84
N ASN A 3 10.83 9.23 19.29
CA ASN A 3 11.74 9.18 18.14
C ASN A 3 11.07 9.73 16.87
N LEU A 4 9.77 9.47 16.69
CA LEU A 4 9.02 10.03 15.56
C LEU A 4 8.86 11.54 15.68
N ASP A 5 8.55 12.04 16.88
CA ASP A 5 8.43 13.48 17.13
C ASP A 5 9.73 14.19 16.83
N ARG A 6 10.85 13.59 17.22
CA ARG A 6 12.19 14.13 16.93
C ARG A 6 12.48 14.13 15.44
N ALA A 7 12.17 13.04 14.72
CA ALA A 7 12.38 12.93 13.29
C ALA A 7 11.57 13.98 12.53
N ILE A 8 10.31 14.19 12.92
CA ILE A 8 9.45 15.21 12.32
C ILE A 8 10.03 16.61 12.57
N SER A 9 10.55 16.85 13.76
CA SER A 9 11.18 18.12 14.12
C SER A 9 12.39 18.44 13.22
N TYR A 10 13.21 17.42 12.90
CA TYR A 10 14.40 17.61 12.06
C TYR A 10 14.08 17.63 10.56
N ALA A 11 13.06 16.87 10.11
CA ALA A 11 12.75 16.76 8.70
C ALA A 11 11.24 16.80 8.46
N PRO A 12 10.58 17.94 8.74
CA PRO A 12 9.11 18.02 8.65
C PRO A 12 8.58 17.87 7.23
N ASP A 13 9.42 18.11 6.21
CA ASP A 13 9.00 18.01 4.81
C ASP A 13 9.40 16.68 4.16
N TYR A 14 9.93 15.73 4.92
CA TYR A 14 10.32 14.43 4.38
C TYR A 14 9.15 13.45 4.52
N TYR A 15 8.63 12.97 3.37
CA TYR A 15 7.43 12.12 3.36
C TYR A 15 7.57 10.89 4.24
N LEU A 16 8.77 10.29 4.31
CA LEU A 16 8.98 9.02 5.02
C LEU A 16 8.73 9.16 6.52
N VAL A 17 9.01 10.32 7.10
CA VAL A 17 8.75 10.59 8.52
C VAL A 17 7.24 10.54 8.79
N HIS A 18 6.45 11.09 7.87
CA HIS A 18 4.99 11.09 8.00
C HIS A 18 4.40 9.72 7.70
N ALA A 19 5.00 8.96 6.78
CA ALA A 19 4.59 7.57 6.53
C ALA A 19 4.82 6.72 7.80
N ALA A 20 5.95 6.90 8.47
CA ALA A 20 6.23 6.22 9.74
C ALA A 20 5.26 6.64 10.83
N ARG A 21 4.92 7.94 10.89
CA ARG A 21 3.92 8.47 11.83
C ARG A 21 2.55 7.85 11.57
N ALA A 22 2.17 7.71 10.31
CA ALA A 22 0.90 7.07 9.92
C ALA A 22 0.82 5.64 10.43
N TYR A 23 1.87 4.87 10.21
CA TYR A 23 1.92 3.48 10.67
C TYR A 23 1.85 3.39 12.20
N PHE A 24 2.58 4.27 12.90
CA PHE A 24 2.54 4.33 14.35
C PHE A 24 1.11 4.54 14.87
N TYR A 25 0.41 5.54 14.35
CA TYR A 25 -0.96 5.82 14.77
C TYR A 25 -1.94 4.71 14.37
N GLN A 26 -1.73 4.10 13.22
CA GLN A 26 -2.53 2.95 12.80
C GLN A 26 -2.42 1.82 13.81
N GLN A 27 -1.21 1.52 14.26
CA GLN A 27 -0.98 0.47 15.26
C GLN A 27 -1.58 0.82 16.63
N GLN A 28 -1.70 2.09 16.94
CA GLN A 28 -2.34 2.56 18.17
C GLN A 28 -3.87 2.61 18.08
N GLY A 29 -4.42 2.36 16.90
CA GLY A 29 -5.86 2.48 16.68
C GLY A 29 -6.35 3.92 16.55
N ASP A 30 -5.45 4.88 16.41
CA ASP A 30 -5.80 6.30 16.24
C ASP A 30 -6.03 6.58 14.75
N VAL A 31 -7.25 6.31 14.29
CA VAL A 31 -7.64 6.38 12.89
C VAL A 31 -7.48 7.81 12.34
N ILE A 32 -7.87 8.81 13.10
CA ILE A 32 -7.84 10.20 12.66
C ILE A 32 -6.41 10.67 12.40
N GLN A 33 -5.52 10.43 13.35
CA GLN A 33 -4.12 10.82 13.22
C GLN A 33 -3.42 10.00 12.13
N ALA A 34 -3.74 8.71 12.01
CA ALA A 34 -3.16 7.87 10.98
C ALA A 34 -3.52 8.40 9.58
N GLU A 35 -4.79 8.70 9.35
CA GLU A 35 -5.24 9.22 8.05
C GLU A 35 -4.57 10.54 7.70
N GLN A 36 -4.51 11.46 8.66
CA GLN A 36 -3.84 12.75 8.45
C GLN A 36 -2.37 12.57 8.08
N ALA A 37 -1.69 11.63 8.73
CA ALA A 37 -0.29 11.37 8.45
C ALA A 37 -0.09 10.77 7.06
N TYR A 38 -0.95 9.83 6.63
CA TYR A 38 -0.90 9.30 5.27
C TYR A 38 -1.09 10.40 4.23
N LEU A 39 -2.09 11.26 4.44
CA LEU A 39 -2.37 12.35 3.51
C LEU A 39 -1.21 13.36 3.44
N THR A 40 -0.57 13.63 4.57
CA THR A 40 0.60 14.50 4.61
C THR A 40 1.77 13.88 3.83
N ALA A 41 2.04 12.59 4.04
CA ALA A 41 3.10 11.89 3.32
C ALA A 41 2.87 11.94 1.81
N ILE A 42 1.65 11.69 1.36
CA ILE A 42 1.29 11.71 -0.06
C ILE A 42 1.43 13.12 -0.63
N LYS A 43 1.01 14.13 0.11
CA LYS A 43 1.12 15.52 -0.32
C LYS A 43 2.59 15.93 -0.53
N LEU A 44 3.47 15.45 0.34
CA LEU A 44 4.90 15.75 0.26
C LEU A 44 5.59 15.02 -0.88
N ASP A 45 5.15 13.79 -1.20
CA ASP A 45 5.72 13.03 -2.31
C ASP A 45 4.66 12.11 -2.91
N LYS A 46 4.15 12.47 -4.07
CA LYS A 46 3.08 11.75 -4.78
C LYS A 46 3.58 10.58 -5.62
N LYS A 47 4.88 10.28 -5.57
CA LYS A 47 5.51 9.25 -6.41
C LYS A 47 5.84 7.97 -5.64
N GLN A 48 5.46 7.86 -4.38
CA GLN A 48 5.84 6.74 -3.52
C GLN A 48 4.76 5.69 -3.47
N GLY A 49 4.93 4.63 -4.28
CA GLY A 49 3.98 3.53 -4.35
C GLY A 49 3.75 2.84 -3.01
N ASP A 50 4.80 2.72 -2.18
CA ASP A 50 4.70 2.10 -0.86
C ASP A 50 3.70 2.83 0.04
N VAL A 51 3.66 4.16 -0.02
CA VAL A 51 2.74 4.94 0.81
C VAL A 51 1.30 4.72 0.35
N PHE A 52 1.05 4.73 -0.96
CA PHE A 52 -0.27 4.45 -1.50
C PHE A 52 -0.74 3.04 -1.13
N ASN A 53 0.15 2.05 -1.24
CA ASN A 53 -0.17 0.67 -0.87
C ASN A 53 -0.56 0.56 0.61
N ASN A 54 0.20 1.18 1.49
CA ASN A 54 -0.08 1.15 2.93
C ASN A 54 -1.35 1.91 3.28
N PHE A 55 -1.58 3.04 2.63
CA PHE A 55 -2.82 3.81 2.83
C PHE A 55 -4.04 3.02 2.35
N GLY A 56 -3.91 2.33 1.21
CA GLY A 56 -4.96 1.43 0.73
C GLY A 56 -5.34 0.37 1.75
N THR A 57 -4.34 -0.30 2.33
CA THR A 57 -4.55 -1.29 3.38
C THR A 57 -5.27 -0.68 4.58
N PHE A 58 -4.82 0.49 5.02
CA PHE A 58 -5.45 1.22 6.12
C PHE A 58 -6.92 1.50 5.85
N LEU A 59 -7.23 2.01 4.66
CA LEU A 59 -8.61 2.33 4.27
C LEU A 59 -9.49 1.07 4.19
N CYS A 60 -8.92 -0.03 3.68
CA CYS A 60 -9.65 -1.30 3.64
C CYS A 60 -10.03 -1.78 5.03
N LEU A 61 -9.12 -1.68 6.00
CA LEU A 61 -9.39 -2.03 7.39
C LEU A 61 -10.49 -1.17 8.00
N GLN A 62 -10.68 0.05 7.50
CA GLN A 62 -11.76 0.95 7.93
C GLN A 62 -13.07 0.69 7.18
N GLY A 63 -13.11 -0.28 6.28
CA GLY A 63 -14.30 -0.57 5.48
C GLY A 63 -14.51 0.39 4.32
N LYS A 64 -13.55 1.25 4.03
CA LYS A 64 -13.60 2.23 2.92
C LYS A 64 -13.05 1.60 1.65
N TYR A 65 -13.77 0.61 1.12
CA TYR A 65 -13.25 -0.27 0.07
C TYR A 65 -12.97 0.45 -1.25
N SER A 66 -13.87 1.29 -1.73
CA SER A 66 -13.64 2.02 -2.98
C SER A 66 -12.44 2.94 -2.89
N ALA A 67 -12.29 3.64 -1.77
CA ALA A 67 -11.14 4.50 -1.53
C ALA A 67 -9.85 3.68 -1.43
N ALA A 68 -9.91 2.50 -0.83
CA ALA A 68 -8.77 1.59 -0.75
C ALA A 68 -8.31 1.15 -2.14
N TYR A 69 -9.24 0.72 -3.00
CA TYR A 69 -8.94 0.32 -4.37
C TYR A 69 -8.24 1.45 -5.13
N GLU A 70 -8.72 2.67 -4.97
CA GLU A 70 -8.13 3.83 -5.62
C GLU A 70 -6.65 4.00 -5.23
N GLN A 71 -6.35 3.86 -3.95
CA GLN A 71 -4.96 3.98 -3.48
C GLN A 71 -4.08 2.85 -4.00
N PHE A 72 -4.58 1.61 -4.02
CA PHE A 72 -3.83 0.49 -4.57
C PHE A 72 -3.52 0.71 -6.06
N HIS A 73 -4.47 1.23 -6.83
CA HIS A 73 -4.23 1.53 -8.23
C HIS A 73 -3.20 2.65 -8.42
N LYS A 74 -3.20 3.65 -7.54
CA LYS A 74 -2.16 4.68 -7.54
C LYS A 74 -0.77 4.09 -7.26
N ALA A 75 -0.70 3.11 -6.34
CA ALA A 75 0.55 2.42 -6.07
C ALA A 75 1.09 1.71 -7.32
N LEU A 76 0.20 1.00 -8.03
CA LEU A 76 0.58 0.26 -9.23
C LEU A 76 1.07 1.17 -10.36
N LYS A 77 0.62 2.41 -10.40
CA LYS A 77 1.02 3.40 -11.40
C LYS A 77 2.23 4.24 -10.98
N ALA A 78 2.69 4.10 -9.74
CA ALA A 78 3.81 4.89 -9.24
C ALA A 78 5.10 4.50 -9.96
N PRO A 79 5.97 5.48 -10.28
CA PRO A 79 7.23 5.19 -10.96
C PRO A 79 8.14 4.34 -10.10
N ASN A 80 8.83 3.38 -10.72
CA ASN A 80 9.81 2.51 -10.08
C ASN A 80 9.25 1.68 -8.91
N TYR A 81 7.93 1.46 -8.88
CA TYR A 81 7.33 0.64 -7.83
C TYR A 81 7.56 -0.83 -8.13
N TYR A 82 8.34 -1.51 -7.28
CA TYR A 82 8.74 -2.90 -7.50
C TYR A 82 7.92 -3.91 -6.68
N ARG A 83 7.02 -3.45 -5.80
CA ARG A 83 6.21 -4.32 -4.94
C ARG A 83 4.80 -4.52 -5.47
N GLN A 84 4.67 -4.62 -6.79
CA GLN A 84 3.36 -4.77 -7.45
C GLN A 84 2.63 -6.03 -7.01
N THR A 85 3.35 -7.14 -6.81
CA THR A 85 2.76 -8.39 -6.34
C THR A 85 2.07 -8.20 -5.00
N ASP A 86 2.70 -7.47 -4.07
CA ASP A 86 2.12 -7.19 -2.76
C ASP A 86 0.81 -6.40 -2.91
N THR A 87 0.78 -5.43 -3.82
CA THR A 87 -0.41 -4.60 -4.03
C THR A 87 -1.55 -5.38 -4.65
N TYR A 88 -1.27 -6.25 -5.64
CA TYR A 88 -2.31 -7.13 -6.19
C TYR A 88 -2.87 -8.08 -5.13
N GLU A 89 -2.00 -8.60 -4.27
CA GLU A 89 -2.43 -9.44 -3.15
C GLU A 89 -3.34 -8.64 -2.19
N ASN A 90 -2.94 -7.42 -1.86
CA ASN A 90 -3.74 -6.55 -1.00
C ASN A 90 -5.10 -6.22 -1.62
N LEU A 91 -5.14 -5.99 -2.95
CA LEU A 91 -6.39 -5.79 -3.67
C LEU A 91 -7.30 -7.02 -3.55
N ALA A 92 -6.75 -8.21 -3.76
CA ALA A 92 -7.52 -9.44 -3.66
C ALA A 92 -8.06 -9.64 -2.24
N LEU A 93 -7.22 -9.45 -1.22
CA LEU A 93 -7.63 -9.59 0.17
C LEU A 93 -8.68 -8.56 0.56
N CYS A 94 -8.51 -7.32 0.12
CA CYS A 94 -9.49 -6.26 0.38
C CYS A 94 -10.83 -6.58 -0.29
N ALA A 95 -10.80 -7.08 -1.52
CA ALA A 95 -12.01 -7.48 -2.23
C ALA A 95 -12.75 -8.60 -1.51
N LEU A 96 -12.04 -9.57 -0.94
CA LEU A 96 -12.67 -10.61 -0.12
C LEU A 96 -13.38 -10.00 1.08
N SER A 97 -12.75 -9.07 1.77
CA SER A 97 -13.37 -8.38 2.91
C SER A 97 -14.62 -7.61 2.48
N ALA A 98 -14.61 -7.04 1.29
CA ALA A 98 -15.74 -6.30 0.72
C ALA A 98 -16.80 -7.21 0.11
N LYS A 99 -16.54 -8.52 0.03
CA LYS A 99 -17.39 -9.51 -0.68
C LYS A 99 -17.54 -9.17 -2.16
N ASP A 100 -16.51 -8.57 -2.73
CA ASP A 100 -16.44 -8.18 -4.14
C ASP A 100 -15.70 -9.27 -4.91
N LEU A 101 -16.43 -10.31 -5.30
CA LEU A 101 -15.84 -11.48 -5.94
C LEU A 101 -15.27 -11.17 -7.33
N THR A 102 -15.83 -10.19 -8.03
CA THR A 102 -15.33 -9.79 -9.34
C THR A 102 -13.92 -9.22 -9.22
N VAL A 103 -13.72 -8.26 -8.34
CA VAL A 103 -12.39 -7.66 -8.11
C VAL A 103 -11.42 -8.72 -7.57
N TYR A 104 -11.89 -9.56 -6.65
CA TYR A 104 -11.07 -10.65 -6.11
C TYR A 104 -10.53 -11.55 -7.23
N GLN A 105 -11.40 -12.03 -8.12
CA GLN A 105 -11.01 -12.95 -9.19
C GLN A 105 -10.11 -12.29 -10.20
N GLU A 106 -10.36 -11.03 -10.55
CA GLU A 106 -9.50 -10.28 -11.46
C GLU A 106 -8.06 -10.21 -10.96
N ASN A 107 -7.89 -9.90 -9.68
CA ASN A 107 -6.55 -9.76 -9.09
C ASN A 107 -5.90 -11.11 -8.85
N LEU A 108 -6.69 -12.13 -8.52
CA LEU A 108 -6.17 -13.49 -8.38
C LEU A 108 -5.59 -14.00 -9.70
N LEU A 109 -6.27 -13.75 -10.81
CA LEU A 109 -5.77 -14.13 -12.14
C LEU A 109 -4.46 -13.42 -12.46
N ILE A 110 -4.34 -12.15 -12.13
CA ILE A 110 -3.09 -11.41 -12.33
C ILE A 110 -1.96 -12.03 -11.50
N LEU A 111 -2.23 -12.36 -10.24
CA LEU A 111 -1.24 -12.99 -9.36
C LEU A 111 -0.80 -14.35 -9.90
N GLU A 112 -1.74 -15.18 -10.35
CA GLU A 112 -1.44 -16.49 -10.91
C GLU A 112 -0.55 -16.36 -12.15
N LYS A 113 -0.82 -15.39 -13.00
CA LYS A 113 0.00 -15.14 -14.18
C LYS A 113 1.40 -14.69 -13.81
N MET A 114 1.54 -13.83 -12.82
CA MET A 114 2.85 -13.36 -12.34
C MET A 114 3.68 -14.50 -11.78
N GLU A 115 3.06 -15.40 -11.01
CA GLU A 115 3.73 -16.59 -10.46
C GLU A 115 4.18 -17.53 -11.56
N SER A 116 3.34 -17.75 -12.58
CA SER A 116 3.68 -18.60 -13.71
C SER A 116 4.89 -18.06 -14.47
N GLU A 117 4.93 -16.76 -14.72
CA GLU A 117 6.05 -16.12 -15.38
C GLU A 117 7.33 -16.20 -14.55
N ARG A 118 7.21 -16.01 -13.24
CA ARG A 118 8.34 -16.13 -12.30
C ARG A 118 8.90 -17.55 -12.34
N ALA A 119 8.03 -18.56 -12.31
CA ALA A 119 8.43 -19.96 -12.38
C ALA A 119 9.19 -20.28 -13.68
N LYS A 120 8.70 -19.76 -14.81
CA LYS A 120 9.35 -19.93 -16.10
C LYS A 120 10.75 -19.32 -16.12
N LYS A 121 10.92 -18.13 -15.57
CA LYS A 121 12.22 -17.47 -15.49
C LYS A 121 13.20 -18.26 -14.65
N LEU A 122 12.75 -18.81 -13.53
CA LEU A 122 13.58 -19.63 -12.66
C LEU A 122 14.02 -20.93 -13.36
N ALA A 123 13.10 -21.56 -14.09
CA ALA A 123 13.41 -22.78 -14.85
C ALA A 123 14.48 -22.52 -15.91
N LEU A 124 14.41 -21.38 -16.61
CA LEU A 124 15.40 -21.00 -17.61
C LEU A 124 16.78 -20.78 -16.99
N ARG A 125 16.84 -20.21 -15.79
CA ARG A 125 18.11 -19.99 -15.08
C ARG A 125 18.75 -21.31 -14.63
N ALA A 126 17.94 -22.32 -14.33
CA ALA A 126 18.44 -23.62 -13.88
C ALA A 126 19.07 -24.44 -15.00
N LYS A 127 18.83 -24.10 -16.26
CA LYS A 127 19.44 -24.73 -17.41
C LYS A 127 20.77 -24.08 -17.76
#